data_8cb83c6d3bdcb0912acdf37834e94785
#
_entry.id   8cb83c6d3bdcb0912acdf37834e94785
#
_cell.length_a   1.000
_cell.length_b   1.000
_cell.length_c   1.000
_cell.angle_alpha   90.00
_cell.angle_beta   90.00
_cell.angle_gamma   90.00
#
_symmetry.space_group_name_H-M   'P 1'
#
loop_
_entity.id
_entity.type
_entity.pdbx_description
1 polymer ?
#
loop_
_entity_poly.entity_id
_entity_poly.type
_entity_poly.pdbx_seq_one_letter_code
_entity_poly.pdbx_strand_id
1 'polypeptide(L)'
;FLPRPWRHLAAWVTILWQLLIIATSNHNFFNLLTICLCLFLFDDKAVGRLIPSGWRRRALAGRQLPERPGRGMAAVTLALAMVLVPASLVSGAEMLLRRPIEPLSGWVRQLDRFRVANRYHVFPTIDTERLELVIEASTDGARWEPLDFRYRPDDPAQAPAFIIPHQPRLDWMLWFVPKNPLFLDLFEHFLIRLREGAPAVTALLARPPIGGEPPGWLRVRLYRYRFSTPAERA
;
A
#
# COMPACT_ATOMS: atom_id res chain seq x y z
N PHE A 1 19.14 16.17 8.14
CA PHE A 1 19.68 17.55 7.96
C PHE A 1 19.27 18.48 9.11
N LEU A 2 18.30 18.11 9.96
CA LEU A 2 17.88 18.89 11.13
C LEU A 2 18.77 18.57 12.35
N PRO A 3 18.91 19.51 13.31
CA PRO A 3 19.50 19.23 14.61
C PRO A 3 18.85 18.05 15.34
N ARG A 4 19.61 17.35 16.17
CA ARG A 4 19.21 16.11 16.85
C ARG A 4 17.80 16.16 17.51
N PRO A 5 17.46 17.21 18.31
CA PRO A 5 16.15 17.22 18.98
C PRO A 5 14.98 17.28 17.98
N TRP A 6 15.09 18.05 16.92
CA TRP A 6 14.08 18.17 15.88
C TRP A 6 13.91 16.89 15.06
N ARG A 7 15.01 16.18 14.80
CA ARG A 7 15.02 14.89 14.13
C ARG A 7 14.29 13.82 14.94
N HIS A 8 14.57 13.77 16.26
CA HIS A 8 13.89 12.84 17.19
C HIS A 8 12.41 13.20 17.35
N LEU A 9 12.08 14.50 17.45
CA LEU A 9 10.69 14.95 17.52
C LEU A 9 9.92 14.52 16.25
N ALA A 10 10.47 14.79 15.07
CA ALA A 10 9.86 14.37 13.81
C ALA A 10 9.66 12.87 13.76
N ALA A 11 10.63 12.06 14.18
CA ALA A 11 10.51 10.61 14.23
C ALA A 11 9.36 10.17 15.13
N TRP A 12 9.28 10.68 16.36
CA TRP A 12 8.22 10.31 17.31
C TRP A 12 6.84 10.75 16.85
N VAL A 13 6.70 11.98 16.35
CA VAL A 13 5.42 12.46 15.81
C VAL A 13 4.96 11.58 14.65
N THR A 14 5.88 11.24 13.74
CA THR A 14 5.53 10.37 12.59
C THR A 14 5.18 8.96 13.07
N ILE A 15 5.94 8.35 13.98
CA ILE A 15 5.65 7.02 14.52
C ILE A 15 4.27 6.99 15.19
N LEU A 16 3.99 7.95 16.07
CA LEU A 16 2.69 8.02 16.76
C LEU A 16 1.54 8.18 15.76
N TRP A 17 1.73 9.01 14.74
CA TRP A 17 0.76 9.17 13.66
C TRP A 17 0.53 7.86 12.89
N GLN A 18 1.59 7.12 12.55
CA GLN A 18 1.47 5.83 11.89
C GLN A 18 0.75 4.80 12.78
N LEU A 19 1.04 4.77 14.07
CA LEU A 19 0.35 3.89 15.01
C LEU A 19 -1.14 4.22 15.13
N LEU A 20 -1.51 5.50 15.10
CA LEU A 20 -2.89 5.94 15.08
C LEU A 20 -3.60 5.46 13.81
N ILE A 21 -2.96 5.59 12.64
CA ILE A 21 -3.50 5.09 11.37
C ILE A 21 -3.69 3.56 11.45
N ILE A 22 -2.71 2.81 11.96
CA ILE A 22 -2.82 1.36 12.15
C ILE A 22 -4.00 0.99 13.05
N ALA A 23 -4.23 1.75 14.12
CA ALA A 23 -5.32 1.49 15.06
C ALA A 23 -6.71 1.81 14.48
N THR A 24 -6.80 2.70 13.50
CA THR A 24 -8.07 3.20 12.95
C THR A 24 -8.42 2.66 11.57
N SER A 25 -7.45 2.10 10.85
CA SER A 25 -7.66 1.65 9.46
C SER A 25 -6.62 0.62 9.00
N ASN A 26 -7.01 -0.15 7.97
CA ASN A 26 -6.19 -1.20 7.38
C ASN A 26 -5.44 -0.69 6.14
N HIS A 27 -4.24 -0.16 6.32
CA HIS A 27 -3.37 0.32 5.23
C HIS A 27 -2.17 -0.61 4.94
N ASN A 28 -2.32 -1.91 5.19
CA ASN A 28 -1.31 -2.94 4.94
C ASN A 28 0.05 -2.66 5.63
N PHE A 29 1.18 -2.95 4.95
CA PHE A 29 2.52 -2.86 5.51
C PHE A 29 3.15 -1.45 5.45
N PHE A 30 2.59 -0.50 4.71
CA PHE A 30 3.21 0.82 4.49
C PHE A 30 3.44 1.61 5.78
N ASN A 31 2.52 1.51 6.71
CA ASN A 31 2.67 2.17 8.01
C ASN A 31 3.87 1.61 8.79
N LEU A 32 4.05 0.28 8.76
CA LEU A 32 5.19 -0.39 9.39
C LEU A 32 6.50 0.00 8.70
N LEU A 33 6.50 0.06 7.36
CA LEU A 33 7.66 0.51 6.59
C LEU A 33 8.03 1.95 6.96
N THR A 34 7.05 2.85 7.09
CA THR A 34 7.28 4.24 7.50
C THR A 34 7.88 4.30 8.92
N ILE A 35 7.37 3.49 9.85
CA ILE A 35 7.93 3.38 11.21
C ILE A 35 9.39 2.90 11.14
N CYS A 36 9.67 1.86 10.34
CA CYS A 36 11.04 1.37 10.16
C CYS A 36 11.98 2.45 9.59
N LEU A 37 11.51 3.24 8.63
CA LEU A 37 12.29 4.36 8.08
C LEU A 37 12.54 5.46 9.13
N CYS A 38 11.60 5.70 10.04
CA CYS A 38 11.79 6.65 11.13
C CYS A 38 12.90 6.21 12.10
N LEU A 39 13.24 4.92 12.20
CA LEU A 39 14.34 4.45 13.05
C LEU A 39 15.69 5.06 12.62
N PHE A 40 15.88 5.34 11.33
CA PHE A 40 17.10 6.01 10.84
C PHE A 40 17.24 7.47 11.26
N LEU A 41 16.19 8.07 11.79
CA LEU A 41 16.24 9.43 12.34
C LEU A 41 16.84 9.45 13.77
N PHE A 42 16.87 8.30 14.45
CA PHE A 42 17.50 8.18 15.75
C PHE A 42 19.01 7.94 15.61
N ASP A 43 19.76 8.44 16.55
CA ASP A 43 21.20 8.19 16.62
C ASP A 43 21.53 6.94 17.48
N ASP A 44 22.75 6.44 17.34
CA ASP A 44 23.23 5.26 18.07
C ASP A 44 23.12 5.40 19.59
N LYS A 45 23.20 6.62 20.13
CA LYS A 45 23.03 6.88 21.57
C LYS A 45 21.58 6.67 22.01
N ALA A 46 20.61 7.09 21.17
CA ALA A 46 19.20 6.90 21.47
C ALA A 46 18.82 5.42 21.35
N VAL A 47 19.16 4.77 20.25
CA VAL A 47 18.91 3.35 19.99
C VAL A 47 19.64 2.46 21.00
N GLY A 48 20.89 2.79 21.32
CA GLY A 48 21.72 2.04 22.27
C GLY A 48 21.21 2.04 23.71
N ARG A 49 20.31 2.97 24.08
CA ARG A 49 19.63 2.95 25.38
C ARG A 49 18.50 1.92 25.45
N LEU A 50 17.92 1.58 24.33
CA LEU A 50 16.83 0.62 24.23
C LEU A 50 17.33 -0.83 24.06
N ILE A 51 18.58 -1.00 23.59
CA ILE A 51 19.18 -2.32 23.37
C ILE A 51 19.91 -2.78 24.64
N PRO A 52 19.61 -3.99 25.15
CA PRO A 52 20.35 -4.57 26.30
C PRO A 52 21.86 -4.61 26.05
N SER A 53 22.65 -4.26 27.06
CA SER A 53 24.10 -4.08 26.97
C SER A 53 24.85 -5.32 26.41
N GLY A 54 24.35 -6.52 26.68
CA GLY A 54 24.91 -7.78 26.16
C GLY A 54 24.76 -7.89 24.63
N TRP A 55 23.59 -7.56 24.09
CA TRP A 55 23.33 -7.56 22.66
C TRP A 55 24.11 -6.47 21.93
N ARG A 56 24.18 -5.27 22.53
CA ARG A 56 24.98 -4.17 21.99
C ARG A 56 26.46 -4.53 21.89
N ARG A 57 27.02 -5.14 22.93
CA ARG A 57 28.43 -5.62 22.92
C ARG A 57 28.65 -6.65 21.83
N ARG A 58 27.76 -7.64 21.66
CA ARG A 58 27.86 -8.65 20.62
C ARG A 58 27.75 -8.05 19.19
N ALA A 59 26.83 -7.12 18.99
CA ALA A 59 26.64 -6.47 17.69
C ALA A 59 27.82 -5.58 17.28
N LEU A 60 28.52 -4.98 18.27
CA LEU A 60 29.66 -4.07 18.04
C LEU A 60 31.00 -4.82 18.15
N ALA A 61 31.04 -6.05 18.68
CA ALA A 61 32.25 -6.83 18.80
C ALA A 61 32.85 -7.11 17.42
N GLY A 62 34.09 -6.66 17.21
CA GLY A 62 34.82 -6.85 15.95
C GLY A 62 34.49 -5.88 14.82
N ARG A 63 33.55 -4.93 15.00
CA ARG A 63 33.26 -3.89 14.00
C ARG A 63 34.12 -2.65 14.25
N GLN A 64 35.13 -2.45 13.42
CA GLN A 64 35.73 -1.12 13.23
C GLN A 64 34.79 -0.34 12.29
N LEU A 65 33.95 0.51 12.85
CA LEU A 65 33.13 1.40 12.04
C LEU A 65 34.05 2.47 11.45
N PRO A 66 34.09 2.68 10.13
CA PRO A 66 34.85 3.76 9.55
C PRO A 66 34.32 5.08 10.08
N GLU A 67 35.17 5.89 10.68
CA GLU A 67 34.79 7.21 11.24
C GLU A 67 34.27 8.17 10.16
N ARG A 68 34.73 7.98 8.93
CA ARG A 68 34.31 8.79 7.75
C ARG A 68 34.18 7.90 6.52
N PRO A 69 33.19 8.16 5.63
CA PRO A 69 33.12 7.45 4.36
C PRO A 69 34.39 7.70 3.54
N GLY A 70 34.94 6.68 2.94
CA GLY A 70 36.07 6.80 2.04
C GLY A 70 35.77 7.76 0.88
N ARG A 71 36.78 8.39 0.30
CA ARG A 71 36.65 9.36 -0.80
C ARG A 71 35.81 8.83 -1.97
N GLY A 72 35.94 7.55 -2.31
CA GLY A 72 35.15 6.91 -3.36
C GLY A 72 33.65 6.88 -3.02
N MET A 73 33.29 6.49 -1.80
CA MET A 73 31.88 6.50 -1.35
C MET A 73 31.31 7.92 -1.31
N ALA A 74 32.08 8.89 -0.87
CA ALA A 74 31.66 10.30 -0.87
C ALA A 74 31.43 10.79 -2.31
N ALA A 75 32.26 10.45 -3.27
CA ALA A 75 32.10 10.79 -4.68
C ALA A 75 30.83 10.14 -5.29
N VAL A 76 30.59 8.87 -5.02
CA VAL A 76 29.37 8.17 -5.47
C VAL A 76 28.13 8.82 -4.86
N THR A 77 28.14 9.10 -3.56
CA THR A 77 27.02 9.76 -2.88
C THR A 77 26.73 11.13 -3.47
N LEU A 78 27.78 11.91 -3.75
CA LEU A 78 27.65 13.23 -4.37
C LEU A 78 27.09 13.13 -5.80
N ALA A 79 27.60 12.19 -6.60
CA ALA A 79 27.12 11.96 -7.96
C ALA A 79 25.62 11.58 -7.98
N LEU A 80 25.21 10.66 -7.09
CA LEU A 80 23.80 10.29 -6.94
C LEU A 80 22.96 11.50 -6.48
N ALA A 81 23.44 12.26 -5.51
CA ALA A 81 22.73 13.45 -5.03
C ALA A 81 22.55 14.50 -6.13
N MET A 82 23.56 14.72 -6.97
CA MET A 82 23.48 15.65 -8.10
C MET A 82 22.44 15.24 -9.16
N VAL A 83 22.10 13.97 -9.24
CA VAL A 83 21.05 13.47 -10.14
C VAL A 83 19.69 13.43 -9.44
N LEU A 84 19.61 12.83 -8.26
CA LEU A 84 18.34 12.55 -7.58
C LEU A 84 17.68 13.79 -6.99
N VAL A 85 18.49 14.72 -6.42
CA VAL A 85 17.93 15.93 -5.80
C VAL A 85 17.28 16.84 -6.84
N PRO A 86 17.94 17.22 -7.96
CA PRO A 86 17.28 18.01 -8.99
C PRO A 86 16.07 17.31 -9.61
N ALA A 87 16.15 16.00 -9.88
CA ALA A 87 15.02 15.24 -10.42
C ALA A 87 13.81 15.30 -9.48
N SER A 88 14.02 15.13 -8.17
CA SER A 88 12.97 15.22 -7.16
C SER A 88 12.38 16.63 -7.04
N LEU A 89 13.24 17.66 -7.12
CA LEU A 89 12.79 19.06 -7.08
C LEU A 89 11.95 19.42 -8.31
N VAL A 90 12.38 19.02 -9.51
CA VAL A 90 11.61 19.23 -10.75
C VAL A 90 10.26 18.50 -10.65
N SER A 91 10.26 17.23 -10.25
CA SER A 91 9.03 16.45 -10.08
C SER A 91 8.07 17.09 -9.07
N GLY A 92 8.58 17.58 -7.95
CA GLY A 92 7.79 18.28 -6.94
C GLY A 92 7.24 19.61 -7.46
N ALA A 93 8.06 20.39 -8.16
CA ALA A 93 7.63 21.66 -8.75
C ALA A 93 6.54 21.46 -9.83
N GLU A 94 6.67 20.47 -10.70
CA GLU A 94 5.65 20.12 -11.70
C GLU A 94 4.32 19.73 -11.06
N MET A 95 4.38 18.98 -9.94
CA MET A 95 3.20 18.60 -9.19
C MET A 95 2.48 19.84 -8.61
N LEU A 96 3.24 20.77 -8.03
CA LEU A 96 2.68 22.01 -7.47
C LEU A 96 2.11 22.94 -8.56
N LEU A 97 2.85 23.08 -9.65
CA LEU A 97 2.47 23.96 -10.77
C LEU A 97 1.42 23.33 -11.70
N ARG A 98 1.16 22.02 -11.56
CA ARG A 98 0.28 21.23 -12.42
C ARG A 98 0.61 21.34 -13.92
N ARG A 99 1.86 21.58 -14.25
CA ARG A 99 2.38 21.71 -15.63
C ARG A 99 3.82 21.20 -15.74
N PRO A 100 4.24 20.66 -16.90
CA PRO A 100 5.61 20.27 -17.12
C PRO A 100 6.54 21.50 -17.15
N ILE A 101 7.79 21.32 -16.76
CA ILE A 101 8.87 22.31 -16.81
C ILE A 101 9.86 21.85 -17.85
N GLU A 102 9.58 22.15 -19.13
CA GLU A 102 10.48 21.78 -20.22
C GLU A 102 11.74 22.68 -20.26
N PRO A 103 12.94 22.15 -20.60
CA PRO A 103 13.21 20.76 -21.04
C PRO A 103 13.46 19.75 -19.89
N LEU A 104 13.39 20.18 -18.63
CA LEU A 104 13.72 19.37 -17.45
C LEU A 104 12.80 18.16 -17.31
N SER A 105 11.53 18.29 -17.68
CA SER A 105 10.57 17.18 -17.73
C SER A 105 11.04 16.03 -18.61
N GLY A 106 11.68 16.33 -19.74
CA GLY A 106 12.25 15.32 -20.63
C GLY A 106 13.33 14.48 -19.96
N TRP A 107 14.21 15.14 -19.22
CA TRP A 107 15.27 14.48 -18.46
C TRP A 107 14.69 13.61 -17.31
N VAL A 108 13.75 14.13 -16.54
CA VAL A 108 13.08 13.37 -15.48
C VAL A 108 12.39 12.13 -16.03
N ARG A 109 11.68 12.23 -17.15
CA ARG A 109 11.04 11.06 -17.81
C ARG A 109 12.04 9.98 -18.21
N GLN A 110 13.30 10.31 -18.53
CA GLN A 110 14.31 9.28 -18.77
C GLN A 110 14.71 8.55 -17.50
N LEU A 111 14.81 9.24 -16.37
CA LEU A 111 15.08 8.63 -15.06
C LEU A 111 13.92 7.75 -14.57
N ASP A 112 12.68 8.12 -14.87
CA ASP A 112 11.48 7.33 -14.52
C ASP A 112 11.51 5.93 -15.13
N ARG A 113 12.13 5.74 -16.31
CA ARG A 113 12.30 4.42 -16.94
C ARG A 113 13.12 3.46 -16.06
N PHE A 114 14.07 3.98 -15.30
CA PHE A 114 14.92 3.21 -14.40
C PHE A 114 14.35 3.12 -12.99
N ARG A 115 13.20 3.72 -12.72
CA ARG A 115 12.58 3.79 -11.40
C ARG A 115 13.49 4.37 -10.32
N VAL A 116 14.39 5.26 -10.68
CA VAL A 116 15.40 5.86 -9.78
C VAL A 116 14.85 7.06 -9.03
N ALA A 117 13.98 7.85 -9.68
CA ALA A 117 13.34 9.02 -9.07
C ALA A 117 11.91 9.13 -9.62
N ASN A 118 10.96 8.50 -8.99
CA ASN A 118 9.57 8.50 -9.45
C ASN A 118 8.68 9.29 -8.50
N ARG A 119 7.60 9.80 -9.07
CA ARG A 119 6.44 10.23 -8.29
C ARG A 119 5.72 8.98 -7.80
N TYR A 120 5.57 8.87 -6.51
CA TYR A 120 4.77 7.81 -5.91
C TYR A 120 3.60 8.42 -5.15
N HIS A 121 2.41 7.96 -5.48
CA HIS A 121 1.19 8.31 -4.78
C HIS A 121 0.46 7.04 -4.42
N VAL A 122 0.08 6.88 -3.18
CA VAL A 122 -0.83 5.80 -2.78
C VAL A 122 -2.22 6.11 -3.32
N PHE A 123 -2.69 7.34 -3.10
CA PHE A 123 -3.95 7.86 -3.60
C PHE A 123 -3.74 9.29 -4.13
N PRO A 124 -3.51 9.47 -5.45
CA PRO A 124 -3.28 10.81 -6.02
C PRO A 124 -4.53 11.68 -6.01
N THR A 125 -5.72 11.06 -5.97
CA THR A 125 -7.01 11.74 -5.92
C THR A 125 -7.92 11.03 -4.92
N ILE A 126 -8.77 11.80 -4.25
CA ILE A 126 -9.84 11.26 -3.40
C ILE A 126 -11.09 11.15 -4.27
N ASP A 127 -11.63 9.96 -4.32
CA ASP A 127 -12.87 9.68 -5.04
C ASP A 127 -14.06 9.86 -4.09
N THR A 128 -15.04 10.63 -4.50
CA THR A 128 -16.25 10.90 -3.71
C THR A 128 -17.35 9.87 -3.95
N GLU A 129 -17.23 9.07 -5.01
CA GLU A 129 -18.12 7.95 -5.29
C GLU A 129 -17.45 6.62 -5.01
N ARG A 130 -18.06 5.82 -4.18
CA ARG A 130 -17.63 4.45 -3.93
C ARG A 130 -18.56 3.49 -4.67
N LEU A 131 -17.99 2.81 -5.67
CA LEU A 131 -18.65 1.74 -6.39
C LEU A 131 -18.15 0.40 -5.86
N GLU A 132 -19.09 -0.50 -5.57
CA GLU A 132 -18.79 -1.84 -5.05
C GLU A 132 -19.29 -2.90 -6.03
N LEU A 133 -18.41 -3.83 -6.36
CA LEU A 133 -18.75 -5.01 -7.16
C LEU A 133 -19.20 -6.13 -6.21
N VAL A 134 -20.35 -6.71 -6.48
CA VAL A 134 -20.80 -7.95 -5.86
C VAL A 134 -20.83 -9.04 -6.92
N ILE A 135 -20.08 -10.10 -6.71
CA ILE A 135 -20.06 -11.28 -7.57
C ILE A 135 -21.01 -12.28 -6.97
N GLU A 136 -21.96 -12.75 -7.75
CA GLU A 136 -22.92 -13.75 -7.33
C GLU A 136 -22.77 -15.01 -8.19
N ALA A 137 -22.90 -16.15 -7.56
CA ALA A 137 -22.82 -17.45 -8.19
C ALA A 137 -24.18 -18.17 -8.15
N SER A 138 -24.42 -19.03 -9.13
CA SER A 138 -25.58 -19.90 -9.19
C SER A 138 -25.21 -21.23 -9.83
N THR A 139 -25.87 -22.31 -9.39
CA THR A 139 -25.77 -23.64 -9.99
C THR A 139 -26.89 -23.89 -10.98
N ASP A 140 -28.05 -23.26 -10.82
CA ASP A 140 -29.27 -23.47 -11.58
C ASP A 140 -29.72 -22.27 -12.42
N GLY A 141 -29.01 -21.13 -12.30
CA GLY A 141 -29.37 -19.86 -12.95
C GLY A 141 -30.57 -19.14 -12.31
N ALA A 142 -31.22 -19.72 -11.30
CA ALA A 142 -32.39 -19.17 -10.63
C ALA A 142 -32.06 -18.63 -9.23
N ARG A 143 -31.33 -19.38 -8.42
CA ARG A 143 -30.88 -18.97 -7.09
C ARG A 143 -29.47 -18.40 -7.16
N TRP A 144 -29.30 -17.21 -6.62
CA TRP A 144 -28.05 -16.47 -6.67
C TRP A 144 -27.57 -16.18 -5.26
N GLU A 145 -26.34 -16.56 -4.97
CA GLU A 145 -25.70 -16.29 -3.69
C GLU A 145 -24.43 -15.44 -3.90
N PRO A 146 -24.23 -14.40 -3.07
CA PRO A 146 -23.02 -13.59 -3.15
C PRO A 146 -21.81 -14.43 -2.75
N LEU A 147 -20.70 -14.19 -3.42
CA LEU A 147 -19.40 -14.76 -3.08
C LEU A 147 -18.69 -13.82 -2.13
N ASP A 148 -18.47 -14.27 -0.91
CA ASP A 148 -17.78 -13.52 0.13
C ASP A 148 -16.26 -13.68 -0.01
N PHE A 149 -15.53 -12.60 0.09
CA PHE A 149 -14.07 -12.59 0.10
C PHE A 149 -13.54 -12.61 1.53
N ARG A 150 -12.33 -13.18 1.73
CA ARG A 150 -11.76 -13.36 3.08
C ARG A 150 -11.51 -12.06 3.84
N TYR A 151 -11.11 -11.01 3.13
CA TYR A 151 -10.61 -9.78 3.74
C TYR A 151 -11.40 -8.55 3.33
N ARG A 152 -12.34 -8.71 2.41
CA ARG A 152 -13.21 -7.64 1.99
C ARG A 152 -14.41 -7.57 2.95
N PRO A 153 -14.76 -6.37 3.46
CA PRO A 153 -15.97 -6.18 4.25
C PRO A 153 -17.19 -6.14 3.33
N ASP A 154 -17.70 -7.30 2.96
CA ASP A 154 -18.83 -7.43 2.04
C ASP A 154 -20.18 -7.24 2.76
N ASP A 155 -20.25 -7.55 4.06
CA ASP A 155 -21.44 -7.36 4.90
C ASP A 155 -21.30 -6.07 5.73
N PRO A 156 -22.18 -5.05 5.52
CA PRO A 156 -22.16 -3.82 6.32
C PRO A 156 -22.39 -4.02 7.82
N ALA A 157 -22.96 -5.15 8.23
CA ALA A 157 -23.22 -5.49 9.63
C ALA A 157 -21.97 -6.06 10.33
N GLN A 158 -20.95 -6.44 9.58
CA GLN A 158 -19.71 -7.02 10.11
C GLN A 158 -18.59 -5.98 10.17
N ALA A 159 -17.88 -5.93 11.29
CA ALA A 159 -16.69 -5.11 11.41
C ALA A 159 -15.58 -5.65 10.49
N PRO A 160 -14.85 -4.78 9.77
CA PRO A 160 -13.71 -5.20 8.96
C PRO A 160 -12.66 -5.93 9.80
N ALA A 161 -12.11 -7.05 9.28
CA ALA A 161 -11.03 -7.77 9.93
C ALA A 161 -9.75 -6.91 9.98
N PHE A 162 -8.98 -7.05 11.07
CA PHE A 162 -7.64 -6.46 11.15
C PHE A 162 -6.67 -7.34 10.34
N ILE A 163 -6.08 -6.79 9.28
CA ILE A 163 -5.28 -7.55 8.30
C ILE A 163 -3.79 -7.17 8.25
N ILE A 164 -3.39 -6.09 8.90
CA ILE A 164 -1.99 -5.62 8.89
C ILE A 164 -1.06 -6.69 9.49
N PRO A 165 0.06 -7.01 8.87
CA PRO A 165 0.70 -6.41 7.69
C PRO A 165 0.32 -7.03 6.35
N HIS A 166 -0.66 -7.94 6.30
CA HIS A 166 -1.07 -8.61 5.07
C HIS A 166 -1.75 -7.64 4.10
N GLN A 167 -1.48 -7.82 2.80
CA GLN A 167 -2.16 -7.10 1.73
C GLN A 167 -2.89 -8.08 0.83
N PRO A 168 -4.22 -8.25 0.98
CA PRO A 168 -5.03 -9.11 0.14
C PRO A 168 -5.19 -8.46 -1.24
N ARG A 169 -4.35 -8.83 -2.19
CA ARG A 169 -4.25 -8.15 -3.49
C ARG A 169 -5.54 -8.19 -4.28
N LEU A 170 -6.23 -9.33 -4.32
CA LEU A 170 -7.48 -9.47 -5.05
C LEU A 170 -8.57 -8.60 -4.43
N ASP A 171 -8.81 -8.74 -3.12
CA ASP A 171 -9.85 -8.00 -2.39
C ASP A 171 -9.67 -6.48 -2.57
N TRP A 172 -8.42 -6.03 -2.54
CA TRP A 172 -8.07 -4.64 -2.75
C TRP A 172 -8.25 -4.19 -4.21
N MET A 173 -7.86 -5.03 -5.19
CA MET A 173 -7.96 -4.70 -6.62
C MET A 173 -9.39 -4.62 -7.11
N LEU A 174 -10.31 -5.43 -6.58
CA LEU A 174 -11.73 -5.38 -6.94
C LEU A 174 -12.34 -4.00 -6.76
N TRP A 175 -11.81 -3.21 -5.84
CA TRP A 175 -12.26 -1.83 -5.64
C TRP A 175 -11.94 -0.90 -6.82
N PHE A 176 -10.87 -1.19 -7.58
CA PHE A 176 -10.46 -0.36 -8.72
C PHE A 176 -11.13 -0.77 -10.03
N VAL A 177 -11.59 -2.00 -10.15
CA VAL A 177 -12.19 -2.54 -11.39
C VAL A 177 -13.29 -1.63 -11.97
N PRO A 178 -14.25 -1.07 -11.18
CA PRO A 178 -15.31 -0.25 -11.74
C PRO A 178 -14.85 1.06 -12.37
N LYS A 179 -13.64 1.52 -12.05
CA LYS A 179 -13.15 2.86 -12.40
C LYS A 179 -11.88 2.86 -13.23
N ASN A 180 -11.21 1.71 -13.33
CA ASN A 180 -9.94 1.62 -14.05
C ASN A 180 -9.94 0.44 -15.02
N PRO A 181 -10.04 0.70 -16.33
CA PRO A 181 -10.05 -0.35 -17.37
C PRO A 181 -8.84 -1.29 -17.34
N LEU A 182 -7.70 -0.84 -16.80
CA LEU A 182 -6.49 -1.67 -16.69
C LEU A 182 -6.68 -2.93 -15.82
N PHE A 183 -7.70 -2.95 -14.97
CA PHE A 183 -8.01 -4.10 -14.12
C PHE A 183 -9.06 -5.03 -14.72
N LEU A 184 -9.70 -4.67 -15.86
CA LEU A 184 -10.76 -5.47 -16.46
C LEU A 184 -10.25 -6.83 -16.94
N ASP A 185 -9.14 -6.87 -17.67
CA ASP A 185 -8.56 -8.12 -18.17
C ASP A 185 -8.24 -9.10 -17.05
N LEU A 186 -7.67 -8.58 -15.95
CA LEU A 186 -7.38 -9.38 -14.76
C LEU A 186 -8.67 -9.90 -14.10
N PHE A 187 -9.69 -9.04 -14.04
CA PHE A 187 -10.99 -9.39 -13.47
C PHE A 187 -11.71 -10.46 -14.30
N GLU A 188 -11.70 -10.34 -15.62
CA GLU A 188 -12.24 -11.35 -16.53
C GLU A 188 -11.53 -12.70 -16.35
N HIS A 189 -10.20 -12.71 -16.32
CA HIS A 189 -9.43 -13.93 -16.06
C HIS A 189 -9.77 -14.54 -14.69
N PHE A 190 -9.95 -13.71 -13.67
CA PHE A 190 -10.40 -14.16 -12.36
C PHE A 190 -11.77 -14.86 -12.43
N LEU A 191 -12.76 -14.26 -13.12
CA LEU A 191 -14.10 -14.85 -13.28
C LEU A 191 -14.06 -16.18 -14.06
N ILE A 192 -13.25 -16.27 -15.13
CA ILE A 192 -13.05 -17.50 -15.88
C ILE A 192 -12.50 -18.60 -14.97
N ARG A 193 -11.42 -18.31 -14.24
CA ARG A 193 -10.81 -19.28 -13.32
C ARG A 193 -11.70 -19.68 -12.16
N LEU A 194 -12.54 -18.75 -11.68
CA LEU A 194 -13.54 -19.03 -10.66
C LEU A 194 -14.59 -20.00 -11.16
N ARG A 195 -15.08 -19.79 -12.39
CA ARG A 195 -16.03 -20.67 -13.08
C ARG A 195 -15.45 -22.07 -13.33
N GLU A 196 -14.16 -22.17 -13.64
CA GLU A 196 -13.45 -23.45 -13.80
C GLU A 196 -13.20 -24.16 -12.45
N GLY A 197 -13.52 -23.53 -11.33
CA GLY A 197 -13.27 -24.08 -10.00
C GLY A 197 -11.78 -24.19 -9.65
N ALA A 198 -10.92 -23.35 -10.23
CA ALA A 198 -9.49 -23.38 -9.99
C ALA A 198 -9.18 -23.27 -8.48
N PRO A 199 -8.50 -24.28 -7.84
CA PRO A 199 -8.34 -24.31 -6.39
C PRO A 199 -7.64 -23.08 -5.80
N ALA A 200 -6.67 -22.52 -6.53
CA ALA A 200 -5.96 -21.31 -6.11
C ALA A 200 -6.86 -20.07 -6.06
N VAL A 201 -7.91 -20.02 -6.88
CA VAL A 201 -8.86 -18.91 -6.96
C VAL A 201 -9.98 -19.11 -5.95
N THR A 202 -10.54 -20.31 -5.86
CA THR A 202 -11.59 -20.62 -4.86
C THR A 202 -11.09 -20.48 -3.42
N ALA A 203 -9.79 -20.74 -3.20
CA ALA A 203 -9.13 -20.52 -1.90
C ALA A 203 -9.06 -19.05 -1.46
N LEU A 204 -9.29 -18.07 -2.34
CA LEU A 204 -9.36 -16.64 -2.01
C LEU A 204 -10.72 -16.24 -1.40
N LEU A 205 -11.74 -17.06 -1.61
CA LEU A 205 -13.07 -16.85 -1.02
C LEU A 205 -13.09 -17.19 0.47
N ALA A 206 -13.96 -16.52 1.22
CA ALA A 206 -14.18 -16.82 2.63
C ALA A 206 -14.87 -18.17 2.83
N ARG A 207 -15.76 -18.52 1.91
CA ARG A 207 -16.50 -19.77 1.86
C ARG A 207 -16.41 -20.34 0.43
N PRO A 208 -16.41 -21.67 0.28
CA PRO A 208 -16.49 -22.26 -1.06
C PRO A 208 -17.79 -21.83 -1.75
N PRO A 209 -17.82 -21.80 -3.09
CA PRO A 209 -19.05 -21.59 -3.84
C PRO A 209 -20.14 -22.61 -3.44
N ILE A 210 -21.38 -22.33 -3.81
CA ILE A 210 -22.57 -23.14 -3.46
C ILE A 210 -22.30 -24.63 -3.71
N GLY A 211 -22.52 -25.44 -2.69
CA GLY A 211 -22.35 -26.89 -2.76
C GLY A 211 -20.90 -27.41 -2.88
N GLY A 212 -19.91 -26.52 -2.85
CA GLY A 212 -18.49 -26.89 -3.02
C GLY A 212 -18.10 -27.20 -4.46
N GLU A 213 -19.02 -27.06 -5.41
CA GLU A 213 -18.81 -27.27 -6.83
C GLU A 213 -18.53 -25.94 -7.57
N PRO A 214 -17.86 -25.98 -8.72
CA PRO A 214 -17.69 -24.80 -9.56
C PRO A 214 -19.03 -24.20 -9.96
N PRO A 215 -19.20 -22.88 -9.92
CA PRO A 215 -20.46 -22.23 -10.27
C PRO A 215 -20.78 -22.40 -11.75
N GLY A 216 -22.01 -22.86 -12.09
CA GLY A 216 -22.50 -22.93 -13.45
C GLY A 216 -22.65 -21.55 -14.08
N TRP A 217 -23.04 -20.58 -13.25
CA TRP A 217 -23.34 -19.22 -13.65
C TRP A 217 -22.71 -18.21 -12.69
N LEU A 218 -22.17 -17.14 -13.27
CA LEU A 218 -21.66 -15.99 -12.53
C LEU A 218 -22.34 -14.72 -13.06
N ARG A 219 -22.68 -13.83 -12.15
CA ARG A 219 -23.07 -12.46 -12.50
C ARG A 219 -22.37 -11.46 -11.61
N VAL A 220 -22.12 -10.27 -12.14
CA VAL A 220 -21.50 -9.19 -11.42
C VAL A 220 -22.50 -8.04 -11.32
N ARG A 221 -22.76 -7.58 -10.12
CA ARG A 221 -23.59 -6.41 -9.86
C ARG A 221 -22.72 -5.27 -9.38
N LEU A 222 -23.05 -4.07 -9.83
CA LEU A 222 -22.39 -2.84 -9.43
C LEU A 222 -23.34 -2.05 -8.54
N TYR A 223 -22.88 -1.74 -7.32
CA TYR A 223 -23.63 -0.94 -6.35
C TYR A 223 -22.90 0.36 -6.06
N ARG A 224 -23.68 1.42 -5.81
CA ARG A 224 -23.15 2.65 -5.23
C ARG A 224 -23.23 2.56 -3.73
N TYR A 225 -22.06 2.48 -3.07
CA TYR A 225 -22.00 2.51 -1.61
C TYR A 225 -22.17 3.94 -1.09
N ARG A 226 -22.98 4.09 -0.06
CA ARG A 226 -23.10 5.32 0.71
C ARG A 226 -23.18 5.02 2.21
N PHE A 227 -22.69 5.91 3.03
CA PHE A 227 -22.90 5.79 4.46
C PHE A 227 -24.38 5.97 4.80
N SER A 228 -24.86 5.20 5.78
CA SER A 228 -26.21 5.40 6.33
C SER A 228 -26.32 6.76 7.01
N THR A 229 -27.44 7.42 6.79
CA THR A 229 -27.78 8.64 7.50
C THR A 229 -28.17 8.34 8.96
N PRO A 230 -28.13 9.32 9.88
CA PRO A 230 -28.61 9.12 11.25
C PRO A 230 -30.05 8.61 11.33
N ALA A 231 -30.92 9.03 10.42
CA ALA A 231 -32.31 8.57 10.36
C ALA A 231 -32.48 7.11 9.91
N GLU A 232 -31.52 6.58 9.14
CA GLU A 232 -31.51 5.17 8.71
C GLU A 232 -30.91 4.24 9.77
N ARG A 233 -30.29 4.78 10.83
CA ARG A 233 -29.69 4.05 11.94
C ARG A 233 -30.61 3.95 13.17
N ALA A 234 -31.65 4.76 13.21
CA ALA A 234 -32.67 4.78 14.26
C ALA A 234 -33.76 3.75 13.98
#